data_180aff53a7e4ac7460aa0a8eff0b9446
#
_entry.id   180aff53a7e4ac7460aa0a8eff0b9446
#
_cell.length_a   1.000
_cell.length_b   1.000
_cell.length_c   1.000
_cell.angle_alpha   90.00
_cell.angle_beta   90.00
_cell.angle_gamma   90.00
#
_symmetry.space_group_name_H-M   'P 1'
#
loop_
_entity.id
_entity.type
_entity.pdbx_description
1 polymer ?
#
loop_
_entity_poly.entity_id
_entity_poly.type
_entity_poly.pdbx_seq_one_letter_code
_entity_poly.pdbx_strand_id
1 'polypeptide(L)'
;MKGHYSDLWHRIALAAPDRPAIVTVGESTLTNAEFDAAAARFAALLVEHGVGRDDKVSILLHNRPEWLVAFAGCLRIGAVPVPLNFRYRAGEIAALLDDSDSVVLVYGASLAEVVADAVAQVGRPLTLLQVQDVAAPLLPGALDFAEHAVREPLPHADAVDGEFFIYTGGTTGAPKAAMWGVQQMLSMQVYSLYLSAGLPLPESADDVVRMATDPDSAPIVALALSPYMHGTALTTVINALLLGGSVVVLPTARFDARAAVRAIVDEHVTRVAVAGDAIAIPLVEAADELGIAELPELRAMLSAGMRFSDSTKERLHSLAPNLVITDILASTEGGAVGLGITRSVADLPSRFRMTPGTVVLDDALEEVQDTPGAVGKIAFTGGMPRGYYKDPEKTAANFVELRGKRHIIPGDLVRVEEDGFVELLGRGATVVNSGGEKIYPAEVEEALLQFPGIDDAAVFGIPDPRWGEVVAAIVATARPEKLDVAALAEHVGTRLAGYKKPRRVLVVKDLERSPTGKIDLAVVRERTAKEGVTP
;
A
#
# COMPACT_ATOMS: atom_id res chain seq x y z
N MET A 1 21.89 10.71 0.44
CA MET A 1 21.62 12.03 1.06
C MET A 1 21.12 11.82 2.49
N LYS A 2 21.59 12.62 3.44
CA LYS A 2 21.02 12.64 4.79
C LYS A 2 19.89 13.68 4.83
N GLY A 3 18.77 13.37 5.46
CA GLY A 3 17.63 14.26 5.58
C GLY A 3 16.43 13.57 6.21
N HIS A 4 15.41 14.35 6.52
CA HIS A 4 14.17 13.89 7.10
C HIS A 4 12.99 14.54 6.39
N TYR A 5 11.89 13.82 6.15
CA TYR A 5 10.71 14.37 5.45
C TYR A 5 10.17 15.63 6.14
N SER A 6 10.03 15.60 7.47
CA SER A 6 9.53 16.74 8.25
C SER A 6 10.38 18.00 8.05
N ASP A 7 11.73 17.87 8.05
CA ASP A 7 12.63 19.02 7.86
C ASP A 7 12.53 19.57 6.44
N LEU A 8 12.48 18.69 5.44
CA LEU A 8 12.39 19.09 4.04
C LEU A 8 11.06 19.77 3.75
N TRP A 9 9.93 19.20 4.21
CA TRP A 9 8.61 19.82 4.04
C TRP A 9 8.51 21.18 4.74
N HIS A 10 9.03 21.29 5.96
CA HIS A 10 9.10 22.57 6.68
C HIS A 10 9.89 23.62 5.91
N ARG A 11 11.06 23.27 5.40
CA ARG A 11 11.90 24.18 4.61
C ARG A 11 11.28 24.57 3.28
N ILE A 12 10.57 23.64 2.61
CA ILE A 12 9.78 23.93 1.41
C ILE A 12 8.64 24.89 1.75
N ALA A 13 7.95 24.68 2.90
CA ALA A 13 6.89 25.58 3.35
C ALA A 13 7.39 27.00 3.64
N LEU A 14 8.59 27.16 4.19
CA LEU A 14 9.21 28.47 4.39
C LEU A 14 9.60 29.15 3.08
N ALA A 15 10.06 28.38 2.09
CA ALA A 15 10.57 28.93 0.83
C ALA A 15 9.47 29.18 -0.22
N ALA A 16 8.36 28.42 -0.15
CA ALA A 16 7.22 28.55 -1.06
C ALA A 16 5.89 28.41 -0.32
N PRO A 17 5.56 29.33 0.63
CA PRO A 17 4.46 29.18 1.58
C PRO A 17 3.08 29.10 0.91
N ASP A 18 2.86 29.84 -0.16
CA ASP A 18 1.56 29.99 -0.80
C ASP A 18 1.27 28.94 -1.90
N ARG A 19 2.26 28.09 -2.22
CA ARG A 19 2.02 27.01 -3.20
C ARG A 19 1.05 25.98 -2.64
N PRO A 20 0.10 25.47 -3.45
CA PRO A 20 -0.79 24.37 -3.05
C PRO A 20 0.01 23.12 -2.66
N ALA A 21 -0.28 22.56 -1.50
CA ALA A 21 0.26 21.28 -1.04
C ALA A 21 -0.78 20.16 -1.14
N ILE A 22 -2.02 20.39 -0.66
CA ILE A 22 -3.09 19.42 -0.69
C ILE A 22 -4.35 20.08 -1.24
N VAL A 23 -4.89 19.54 -2.33
CA VAL A 23 -6.10 20.01 -2.99
C VAL A 23 -7.20 18.97 -2.80
N THR A 24 -8.22 19.28 -2.00
CA THR A 24 -9.39 18.42 -1.84
C THR A 24 -10.46 18.84 -2.83
N VAL A 25 -10.76 17.98 -3.79
CA VAL A 25 -11.70 18.28 -4.89
C VAL A 25 -13.06 18.72 -4.35
N GLY A 26 -13.47 19.94 -4.74
CA GLY A 26 -14.76 20.50 -4.34
C GLY A 26 -14.85 21.01 -2.89
N GLU A 27 -13.77 20.94 -2.09
CA GLU A 27 -13.79 21.38 -0.69
C GLU A 27 -12.77 22.51 -0.43
N SER A 28 -11.51 22.18 -0.22
CA SER A 28 -10.48 23.11 0.25
C SER A 28 -9.10 22.82 -0.33
N THR A 29 -8.25 23.81 -0.31
CA THR A 29 -6.83 23.69 -0.60
C THR A 29 -6.03 24.10 0.62
N LEU A 30 -5.06 23.28 1.02
CA LEU A 30 -4.02 23.66 1.97
C LEU A 30 -2.77 24.05 1.19
N THR A 31 -2.22 25.21 1.50
CA THR A 31 -0.90 25.62 1.02
C THR A 31 0.21 24.89 1.77
N ASN A 32 1.45 25.01 1.31
CA ASN A 32 2.61 24.46 2.02
C ASN A 32 2.71 24.99 3.47
N ALA A 33 2.48 26.28 3.68
CA ALA A 33 2.50 26.87 5.02
C ALA A 33 1.35 26.35 5.91
N GLU A 34 0.16 26.21 5.35
CA GLU A 34 -1.00 25.69 6.08
C GLU A 34 -0.84 24.22 6.42
N PHE A 35 -0.31 23.40 5.50
CA PHE A 35 0.00 21.99 5.74
C PHE A 35 1.06 21.81 6.83
N ASP A 36 2.18 22.56 6.77
CA ASP A 36 3.22 22.50 7.81
C ASP A 36 2.68 22.94 9.17
N ALA A 37 1.91 24.03 9.20
CA ALA A 37 1.27 24.52 10.42
C ALA A 37 0.26 23.50 10.99
N ALA A 38 -0.56 22.87 10.15
CA ALA A 38 -1.50 21.83 10.59
C ALA A 38 -0.77 20.62 11.18
N ALA A 39 0.30 20.15 10.52
CA ALA A 39 1.15 19.09 11.04
C ALA A 39 1.81 19.44 12.37
N ALA A 40 2.28 20.71 12.52
CA ALA A 40 2.88 21.21 13.76
C ALA A 40 1.85 21.31 14.91
N ARG A 41 0.61 21.72 14.61
CA ARG A 41 -0.47 21.78 15.60
C ARG A 41 -0.94 20.38 16.00
N PHE A 42 -1.00 19.44 15.06
CA PHE A 42 -1.31 18.05 15.37
C PHE A 42 -0.20 17.42 16.23
N ALA A 43 1.06 17.71 15.95
CA ALA A 43 2.19 17.31 16.80
C ALA A 43 2.05 17.88 18.23
N ALA A 44 1.63 19.15 18.38
CA ALA A 44 1.37 19.74 19.70
C ALA A 44 0.23 19.01 20.45
N LEU A 45 -0.86 18.66 19.75
CA LEU A 45 -1.95 17.86 20.31
C LEU A 45 -1.45 16.51 20.83
N LEU A 46 -0.62 15.81 20.05
CA LEU A 46 -0.03 14.53 20.45
C LEU A 46 0.82 14.67 21.72
N VAL A 47 1.70 15.69 21.78
CA VAL A 47 2.55 15.96 22.94
C VAL A 47 1.73 16.27 24.19
N GLU A 48 0.65 17.07 24.09
CA GLU A 48 -0.28 17.34 25.20
C GLU A 48 -0.89 16.07 25.77
N HIS A 49 -1.10 15.05 24.93
CA HIS A 49 -1.62 13.74 25.34
C HIS A 49 -0.52 12.73 25.69
N GLY A 50 0.71 13.19 25.93
CA GLY A 50 1.82 12.37 26.39
C GLY A 50 2.48 11.51 25.33
N VAL A 51 2.18 11.76 24.05
CA VAL A 51 2.81 11.05 22.93
C VAL A 51 4.17 11.67 22.64
N GLY A 52 5.19 10.85 22.56
CA GLY A 52 6.55 11.26 22.28
C GLY A 52 7.23 10.38 21.23
N ARG A 53 8.55 10.44 21.23
CA ARG A 53 9.39 9.64 20.34
C ARG A 53 9.12 8.15 20.54
N ASP A 54 9.09 7.42 19.42
CA ASP A 54 8.89 5.97 19.33
C ASP A 54 7.49 5.47 19.76
N ASP A 55 6.59 6.36 20.20
CA ASP A 55 5.18 6.02 20.43
C ASP A 55 4.46 5.82 19.09
N LYS A 56 3.59 4.80 19.03
CA LYS A 56 2.91 4.43 17.80
C LYS A 56 1.54 5.10 17.73
N VAL A 57 1.29 5.74 16.59
CA VAL A 57 0.04 6.42 16.27
C VAL A 57 -0.60 5.72 15.06
N SER A 58 -1.63 4.94 15.31
CA SER A 58 -2.38 4.27 14.25
C SER A 58 -3.26 5.26 13.47
N ILE A 59 -3.26 5.14 12.14
CA ILE A 59 -4.04 5.96 11.22
C ILE A 59 -4.99 5.07 10.43
N LEU A 60 -6.28 5.13 10.74
CA LEU A 60 -7.36 4.36 10.13
C LEU A 60 -8.32 5.31 9.39
N LEU A 61 -7.87 5.82 8.26
CA LEU A 61 -8.58 6.81 7.46
C LEU A 61 -8.61 6.41 5.99
N HIS A 62 -9.65 6.83 5.28
CA HIS A 62 -9.61 6.94 3.82
C HIS A 62 -8.55 7.97 3.37
N ASN A 63 -8.29 8.06 2.06
CA ASN A 63 -7.41 9.10 1.53
C ASN A 63 -8.02 10.48 1.80
N ARG A 64 -7.40 11.26 2.69
CA ARG A 64 -7.87 12.57 3.14
C ARG A 64 -6.70 13.47 3.54
N PRO A 65 -6.88 14.81 3.57
CA PRO A 65 -5.85 15.72 4.07
C PRO A 65 -5.40 15.39 5.50
N GLU A 66 -6.34 15.01 6.38
CA GLU A 66 -6.08 14.68 7.78
C GLU A 66 -5.14 13.47 7.93
N TRP A 67 -5.16 12.54 6.96
CA TRP A 67 -4.24 11.42 6.91
C TRP A 67 -2.78 11.91 6.76
N LEU A 68 -2.55 12.84 5.85
CA LEU A 68 -1.23 13.42 5.60
C LEU A 68 -0.77 14.31 6.74
N VAL A 69 -1.68 15.10 7.32
CA VAL A 69 -1.43 15.93 8.51
C VAL A 69 -1.02 15.04 9.70
N ALA A 70 -1.76 13.95 9.96
CA ALA A 70 -1.44 13.02 11.03
C ALA A 70 -0.08 12.34 10.81
N PHE A 71 0.21 11.88 9.59
CA PHE A 71 1.49 11.27 9.25
C PHE A 71 2.66 12.24 9.43
N ALA A 72 2.54 13.45 8.89
CA ALA A 72 3.59 14.47 9.01
C ALA A 72 3.80 14.95 10.45
N GLY A 73 2.71 15.11 11.22
CA GLY A 73 2.80 15.51 12.63
C GLY A 73 3.45 14.45 13.52
N CYS A 74 3.21 13.17 13.25
CA CYS A 74 3.94 12.08 13.93
C CYS A 74 5.44 12.16 13.65
N LEU A 75 5.82 12.30 12.38
CA LEU A 75 7.23 12.41 11.99
C LEU A 75 7.93 13.61 12.65
N ARG A 76 7.21 14.72 12.88
CA ARG A 76 7.75 15.95 13.48
C ARG A 76 8.24 15.76 14.93
N ILE A 77 7.63 14.83 15.68
CA ILE A 77 8.01 14.53 17.07
C ILE A 77 8.74 13.19 17.22
N GLY A 78 9.02 12.51 16.10
CA GLY A 78 9.62 11.18 16.10
C GLY A 78 8.69 10.07 16.58
N ALA A 79 7.38 10.33 16.66
CA ALA A 79 6.37 9.27 16.84
C ALA A 79 6.28 8.42 15.58
N VAL A 80 5.84 7.19 15.72
CA VAL A 80 5.79 6.19 14.64
C VAL A 80 4.38 6.13 14.05
N PRO A 81 4.11 6.70 12.86
CA PRO A 81 2.83 6.52 12.21
C PRO A 81 2.66 5.09 11.73
N VAL A 82 1.47 4.53 12.00
CA VAL A 82 1.09 3.15 11.71
C VAL A 82 -0.17 3.16 10.85
N PRO A 83 -0.06 3.22 9.52
CA PRO A 83 -1.19 3.11 8.62
C PRO A 83 -1.92 1.78 8.77
N LEU A 84 -3.24 1.81 9.00
CA LEU A 84 -4.09 0.64 9.10
C LEU A 84 -5.06 0.56 7.91
N ASN A 85 -5.40 -0.67 7.53
CA ASN A 85 -6.36 -0.90 6.45
C ASN A 85 -7.79 -0.65 6.95
N PHE A 86 -8.45 0.39 6.45
CA PHE A 86 -9.81 0.78 6.80
C PHE A 86 -10.89 -0.24 6.38
N ARG A 87 -10.52 -1.26 5.59
CA ARG A 87 -11.43 -2.35 5.20
C ARG A 87 -11.48 -3.49 6.23
N TYR A 88 -10.59 -3.46 7.23
CA TYR A 88 -10.52 -4.49 8.26
C TYR A 88 -11.73 -4.47 9.18
N ARG A 89 -12.04 -5.63 9.76
CA ARG A 89 -13.07 -5.80 10.78
C ARG A 89 -12.53 -5.49 12.17
N ALA A 90 -13.42 -5.33 13.13
CA ALA A 90 -13.07 -4.96 14.50
C ALA A 90 -11.97 -5.84 15.12
N GLY A 91 -12.07 -7.18 14.97
CA GLY A 91 -11.04 -8.09 15.49
C GLY A 91 -9.68 -7.94 14.80
N GLU A 92 -9.66 -7.68 13.48
CA GLU A 92 -8.41 -7.43 12.74
C GLU A 92 -7.77 -6.10 13.19
N ILE A 93 -8.59 -5.04 13.37
CA ILE A 93 -8.12 -3.74 13.85
C ILE A 93 -7.58 -3.85 15.28
N ALA A 94 -8.30 -4.51 16.19
CA ALA A 94 -7.88 -4.73 17.57
C ALA A 94 -6.54 -5.46 17.64
N ALA A 95 -6.38 -6.54 16.86
CA ALA A 95 -5.13 -7.30 16.80
C ALA A 95 -3.94 -6.44 16.34
N LEU A 96 -4.14 -5.54 15.35
CA LEU A 96 -3.08 -4.65 14.88
C LEU A 96 -2.76 -3.53 15.86
N LEU A 97 -3.77 -3.00 16.56
CA LEU A 97 -3.56 -2.01 17.64
C LEU A 97 -2.70 -2.60 18.76
N ASP A 98 -2.94 -3.86 19.12
CA ASP A 98 -2.16 -4.57 20.14
C ASP A 98 -0.78 -4.97 19.63
N ASP A 99 -0.68 -5.50 18.40
CA ASP A 99 0.62 -5.87 17.81
C ASP A 99 1.55 -4.65 17.69
N SER A 100 1.02 -3.50 17.26
CA SER A 100 1.79 -2.27 17.10
C SER A 100 2.11 -1.53 18.41
N ASP A 101 1.50 -1.86 19.54
CA ASP A 101 1.51 -1.07 20.77
C ASP A 101 1.05 0.39 20.57
N SER A 102 0.11 0.62 19.67
CA SER A 102 -0.37 1.97 19.37
C SER A 102 -1.01 2.62 20.59
N VAL A 103 -0.58 3.83 20.92
CA VAL A 103 -1.12 4.61 22.04
C VAL A 103 -2.22 5.59 21.62
N VAL A 104 -2.26 5.90 20.32
CA VAL A 104 -3.28 6.75 19.69
C VAL A 104 -3.87 6.02 18.48
N LEU A 105 -5.18 6.22 18.27
CA LEU A 105 -5.88 5.84 17.05
C LEU A 105 -6.56 7.07 16.45
N VAL A 106 -6.08 7.50 15.27
CA VAL A 106 -6.75 8.49 14.41
C VAL A 106 -7.66 7.73 13.46
N TYR A 107 -8.95 8.06 13.43
CA TYR A 107 -9.92 7.32 12.61
C TYR A 107 -11.02 8.23 12.06
N GLY A 108 -11.65 7.81 10.95
CA GLY A 108 -12.79 8.50 10.36
C GLY A 108 -14.10 8.22 11.11
N ALA A 109 -14.95 9.22 11.24
CA ALA A 109 -16.30 9.07 11.81
C ALA A 109 -17.12 8.01 11.04
N SER A 110 -16.91 7.87 9.74
CA SER A 110 -17.51 6.82 8.90
C SER A 110 -17.13 5.40 9.34
N LEU A 111 -16.08 5.24 10.16
CA LEU A 111 -15.59 3.97 10.70
C LEU A 111 -15.88 3.83 12.20
N ALA A 112 -16.65 4.76 12.80
CA ALA A 112 -16.85 4.81 14.25
C ALA A 112 -17.43 3.52 14.83
N GLU A 113 -18.38 2.88 14.14
CA GLU A 113 -18.99 1.63 14.61
C GLU A 113 -17.95 0.50 14.73
N VAL A 114 -17.18 0.25 13.67
CA VAL A 114 -16.15 -0.79 13.69
C VAL A 114 -15.01 -0.46 14.65
N VAL A 115 -14.70 0.82 14.84
CA VAL A 115 -13.69 1.29 15.81
C VAL A 115 -14.16 1.06 17.24
N ALA A 116 -15.41 1.37 17.57
CA ALA A 116 -15.98 1.11 18.89
C ALA A 116 -15.86 -0.38 19.28
N ASP A 117 -16.23 -1.26 18.35
CA ASP A 117 -16.12 -2.71 18.53
C ASP A 117 -14.66 -3.19 18.63
N ALA A 118 -13.74 -2.56 17.89
CA ALA A 118 -12.32 -2.88 17.97
C ALA A 118 -11.70 -2.45 19.32
N VAL A 119 -11.94 -1.21 19.71
CA VAL A 119 -11.41 -0.64 20.98
C VAL A 119 -11.92 -1.41 22.19
N ALA A 120 -13.16 -1.89 22.18
CA ALA A 120 -13.69 -2.74 23.24
C ALA A 120 -12.93 -4.07 23.41
N GLN A 121 -12.20 -4.52 22.40
CA GLN A 121 -11.38 -5.73 22.41
C GLN A 121 -9.93 -5.46 22.83
N VAL A 122 -9.48 -4.19 22.76
CA VAL A 122 -8.12 -3.79 23.15
C VAL A 122 -8.06 -3.65 24.67
N GLY A 123 -7.20 -4.42 25.33
CA GLY A 123 -7.13 -4.51 26.79
C GLY A 123 -6.39 -3.36 27.49
N ARG A 124 -6.09 -2.24 26.79
CA ARG A 124 -5.31 -1.11 27.29
C ARG A 124 -5.91 0.24 26.86
N PRO A 125 -5.57 1.32 27.58
CA PRO A 125 -6.03 2.66 27.18
C PRO A 125 -5.48 3.07 25.80
N LEU A 126 -6.33 3.73 25.01
CA LEU A 126 -6.02 4.35 23.74
C LEU A 126 -6.57 5.78 23.74
N THR A 127 -5.78 6.74 23.27
CA THR A 127 -6.30 8.05 22.90
C THR A 127 -6.96 7.95 21.53
N LEU A 128 -8.24 8.32 21.45
CA LEU A 128 -9.03 8.26 20.22
C LEU A 128 -9.16 9.66 19.64
N LEU A 129 -8.81 9.82 18.36
CA LEU A 129 -8.94 11.06 17.60
C LEU A 129 -9.85 10.81 16.39
N GLN A 130 -11.06 11.36 16.42
CA GLN A 130 -12.07 11.18 15.37
C GLN A 130 -12.01 12.31 14.35
N VAL A 131 -11.80 11.96 13.09
CA VAL A 131 -11.91 12.86 11.94
C VAL A 131 -13.35 12.85 11.46
N GLN A 132 -13.96 14.03 11.29
CA GLN A 132 -15.35 14.20 10.86
C GLN A 132 -15.46 14.08 9.32
N ASP A 133 -15.13 12.93 8.76
CA ASP A 133 -15.29 12.62 7.33
C ASP A 133 -16.76 12.44 6.92
N VAL A 134 -17.63 12.21 7.88
CA VAL A 134 -19.09 12.32 7.82
C VAL A 134 -19.57 12.95 9.11
N ALA A 135 -20.74 13.60 9.08
CA ALA A 135 -21.34 14.17 10.27
C ALA A 135 -21.82 13.05 11.22
N ALA A 136 -21.09 12.85 12.32
CA ALA A 136 -21.42 11.85 13.33
C ALA A 136 -20.97 12.32 14.73
N PRO A 137 -21.63 11.85 15.80
CA PRO A 137 -21.17 12.14 17.16
C PRO A 137 -19.79 11.49 17.41
N LEU A 138 -19.02 12.10 18.30
CA LEU A 138 -17.78 11.51 18.79
C LEU A 138 -18.07 10.22 19.55
N LEU A 139 -17.22 9.22 19.39
CA LEU A 139 -17.25 8.06 20.28
C LEU A 139 -16.99 8.48 21.73
N PRO A 140 -17.54 7.77 22.73
CA PRO A 140 -17.29 8.07 24.14
C PRO A 140 -15.79 8.13 24.44
N GLY A 141 -15.32 9.27 24.95
CA GLY A 141 -13.92 9.52 25.28
C GLY A 141 -13.02 9.87 24.09
N ALA A 142 -13.53 9.94 22.87
CA ALA A 142 -12.77 10.42 21.73
C ALA A 142 -12.72 11.95 21.71
N LEU A 143 -11.61 12.47 21.21
CA LEU A 143 -11.39 13.88 20.90
C LEU A 143 -11.74 14.13 19.42
N ASP A 144 -12.18 15.32 19.09
CA ASP A 144 -12.29 15.73 17.69
C ASP A 144 -10.90 16.02 17.14
N PHE A 145 -10.58 15.41 15.98
CA PHE A 145 -9.30 15.71 15.31
C PHE A 145 -9.15 17.21 15.04
N ALA A 146 -10.25 17.91 14.75
CA ALA A 146 -10.23 19.35 14.48
C ALA A 146 -9.74 20.19 15.67
N GLU A 147 -9.69 19.64 16.89
CA GLU A 147 -9.14 20.34 18.04
C GLU A 147 -7.67 20.74 17.88
N HIS A 148 -6.91 20.07 16.99
CA HIS A 148 -5.54 20.47 16.70
C HIS A 148 -5.47 21.91 16.14
N ALA A 149 -6.48 22.35 15.41
CA ALA A 149 -6.47 23.65 14.69
C ALA A 149 -6.37 24.87 15.61
N VAL A 150 -6.80 24.76 16.87
CA VAL A 150 -6.75 25.85 17.87
C VAL A 150 -5.48 25.85 18.71
N ARG A 151 -4.59 24.87 18.53
CA ARG A 151 -3.33 24.80 19.26
C ARG A 151 -2.25 25.68 18.62
N GLU A 152 -1.34 26.18 19.45
CA GLU A 152 -0.14 26.81 18.93
C GLU A 152 0.71 25.74 18.20
N PRO A 153 1.24 26.06 17.01
CA PRO A 153 2.12 25.13 16.30
C PRO A 153 3.36 24.81 17.13
N LEU A 154 3.68 23.52 17.24
CA LEU A 154 4.93 23.10 17.88
C LEU A 154 6.12 23.67 17.08
N PRO A 155 7.05 24.41 17.72
CA PRO A 155 8.22 24.91 17.04
C PRO A 155 8.97 23.79 16.30
N HIS A 156 9.50 24.11 15.13
CA HIS A 156 10.31 23.13 14.40
C HIS A 156 11.62 22.90 15.14
N ALA A 157 11.98 21.64 15.29
CA ALA A 157 13.30 21.20 15.74
C ALA A 157 13.83 20.21 14.70
N ASP A 158 15.16 20.20 14.52
CA ASP A 158 15.78 19.22 13.61
C ASP A 158 15.31 17.82 13.96
N ALA A 159 14.75 17.13 12.99
CA ALA A 159 14.20 15.81 13.22
C ALA A 159 15.32 14.80 13.46
N VAL A 160 15.17 14.03 14.51
CA VAL A 160 16.01 12.86 14.75
C VAL A 160 15.43 11.72 13.93
N ASP A 161 16.29 10.91 13.30
CA ASP A 161 15.86 9.75 12.52
C ASP A 161 14.82 8.93 13.31
N GLY A 162 13.72 8.61 12.64
CA GLY A 162 12.55 7.92 13.19
C GLY A 162 12.14 6.74 12.33
N GLU A 163 10.99 6.21 12.64
CA GLU A 163 10.40 5.07 11.92
C GLU A 163 8.96 5.35 11.52
N PHE A 164 8.48 4.59 10.56
CA PHE A 164 7.07 4.36 10.32
C PHE A 164 6.85 2.90 9.97
N PHE A 165 5.67 2.40 10.26
CA PHE A 165 5.35 1.02 9.99
C PHE A 165 4.52 0.92 8.70
N ILE A 166 4.78 -0.13 7.92
CA ILE A 166 3.87 -0.57 6.87
C ILE A 166 3.52 -2.02 7.16
N TYR A 167 2.25 -2.26 7.47
CA TYR A 167 1.78 -3.62 7.66
C TYR A 167 1.73 -4.36 6.32
N THR A 168 2.35 -5.52 6.32
CA THR A 168 2.31 -6.47 5.21
C THR A 168 1.79 -7.78 5.75
N GLY A 169 0.90 -8.39 5.04
CA GLY A 169 0.46 -9.69 5.44
C GLY A 169 1.60 -10.71 5.23
N GLY A 170 1.76 -11.58 6.19
CA GLY A 170 2.76 -12.65 6.15
C GLY A 170 2.22 -13.92 5.48
N THR A 171 3.10 -14.76 4.95
CA THR A 171 2.78 -16.11 4.48
C THR A 171 2.27 -17.03 5.60
N THR A 172 2.31 -16.58 6.85
CA THR A 172 1.96 -17.34 8.06
C THR A 172 0.68 -16.82 8.75
N GLY A 173 -0.16 -16.03 8.07
CA GLY A 173 -1.48 -15.62 8.55
C GLY A 173 -1.57 -14.15 8.99
N ALA A 174 -1.11 -13.77 10.18
CA ALA A 174 -1.27 -12.41 10.68
C ALA A 174 -0.37 -11.39 9.97
N PRO A 175 -0.87 -10.17 9.67
CA PRO A 175 -0.07 -9.09 9.13
C PRO A 175 1.11 -8.73 10.06
N LYS A 176 2.24 -8.34 9.47
CA LYS A 176 3.45 -7.93 10.21
C LYS A 176 3.87 -6.52 9.83
N ALA A 177 4.27 -5.74 10.82
CA ALA A 177 4.76 -4.38 10.63
C ALA A 177 6.22 -4.39 10.13
N ALA A 178 6.45 -4.00 8.89
CA ALA A 178 7.78 -3.69 8.40
C ALA A 178 8.22 -2.32 8.94
N MET A 179 9.31 -2.29 9.70
CA MET A 179 9.85 -1.08 10.36
C MET A 179 10.73 -0.31 9.39
N TRP A 180 10.19 0.71 8.74
CA TRP A 180 10.95 1.56 7.83
C TRP A 180 11.58 2.74 8.57
N GLY A 181 12.91 2.86 8.50
CA GLY A 181 13.58 4.09 8.92
C GLY A 181 13.26 5.25 7.98
N VAL A 182 12.90 6.41 8.54
CA VAL A 182 12.49 7.59 7.77
C VAL A 182 13.60 8.04 6.83
N GLN A 183 14.83 8.16 7.32
CA GLN A 183 15.99 8.55 6.50
C GLN A 183 16.30 7.50 5.42
N GLN A 184 16.14 6.23 5.73
CA GLN A 184 16.40 5.14 4.81
C GLN A 184 15.39 5.14 3.66
N MET A 185 14.10 5.32 3.96
CA MET A 185 13.05 5.47 2.96
C MET A 185 13.30 6.71 2.10
N LEU A 186 13.59 7.86 2.71
CA LEU A 186 13.90 9.08 1.98
C LEU A 186 15.07 8.88 0.99
N SER A 187 16.17 8.28 1.45
CA SER A 187 17.36 8.04 0.61
C SER A 187 17.05 7.14 -0.59
N MET A 188 16.23 6.11 -0.39
CA MET A 188 15.79 5.23 -1.46
C MET A 188 14.85 5.96 -2.43
N GLN A 189 13.87 6.71 -1.89
CA GLN A 189 12.87 7.41 -2.69
C GLN A 189 13.45 8.55 -3.50
N VAL A 190 14.39 9.32 -2.96
CA VAL A 190 15.05 10.41 -3.70
C VAL A 190 15.65 9.90 -5.00
N TYR A 191 16.35 8.76 -4.97
CA TYR A 191 16.94 8.18 -6.19
C TYR A 191 15.87 7.88 -7.26
N SER A 192 14.85 7.10 -6.90
CA SER A 192 13.80 6.70 -7.85
C SER A 192 12.94 7.89 -8.29
N LEU A 193 12.67 8.82 -7.38
CA LEU A 193 11.84 9.98 -7.61
C LEU A 193 12.43 10.94 -8.63
N TYR A 194 13.67 11.38 -8.43
CA TYR A 194 14.31 12.36 -9.30
C TYR A 194 14.60 11.76 -10.68
N LEU A 195 15.02 10.50 -10.75
CA LEU A 195 15.17 9.80 -12.03
C LEU A 195 13.84 9.67 -12.79
N SER A 196 12.76 9.31 -12.13
CA SER A 196 11.44 9.20 -12.78
C SER A 196 10.85 10.55 -13.19
N ALA A 197 11.26 11.62 -12.53
CA ALA A 197 10.89 12.99 -12.89
C ALA A 197 11.79 13.62 -13.97
N GLY A 198 12.84 12.91 -14.40
CA GLY A 198 13.83 13.44 -15.34
C GLY A 198 14.70 14.56 -14.74
N LEU A 199 14.81 14.60 -13.43
CA LEU A 199 15.57 15.63 -12.69
C LEU A 199 16.95 15.10 -12.29
N PRO A 200 17.95 15.99 -12.18
CA PRO A 200 19.25 15.62 -11.63
C PRO A 200 19.11 15.19 -10.16
N LEU A 201 19.95 14.24 -9.72
CA LEU A 201 19.95 13.80 -8.32
C LEU A 201 20.44 14.92 -7.40
N PRO A 202 19.73 15.23 -6.30
CA PRO A 202 20.19 16.22 -5.33
C PRO A 202 21.37 15.65 -4.52
N GLU A 203 22.35 16.45 -4.26
CA GLU A 203 23.53 16.09 -3.44
C GLU A 203 23.30 16.40 -1.95
N SER A 204 22.41 17.36 -1.67
CA SER A 204 22.11 17.86 -0.33
C SER A 204 20.62 18.10 -0.09
N ALA A 205 20.24 18.31 1.16
CA ALA A 205 18.90 18.78 1.55
C ALA A 205 18.59 20.18 0.95
N ASP A 206 19.62 21.04 0.82
CA ASP A 206 19.47 22.35 0.20
C ASP A 206 19.12 22.24 -1.29
N ASP A 207 19.70 21.27 -1.99
CA ASP A 207 19.35 21.02 -3.39
C ASP A 207 17.89 20.56 -3.53
N VAL A 208 17.42 19.68 -2.62
CA VAL A 208 16.02 19.27 -2.63
C VAL A 208 15.09 20.48 -2.51
N VAL A 209 15.34 21.35 -1.51
CA VAL A 209 14.51 22.54 -1.30
C VAL A 209 14.60 23.49 -2.50
N ARG A 210 15.79 23.77 -3.00
CA ARG A 210 16.00 24.63 -4.16
C ARG A 210 15.24 24.12 -5.39
N MET A 211 15.33 22.81 -5.68
CA MET A 211 14.66 22.20 -6.82
C MET A 211 13.14 22.13 -6.63
N ALA A 212 12.67 21.85 -5.42
CA ALA A 212 11.26 21.83 -5.08
C ALA A 212 10.60 23.22 -5.17
N THR A 213 11.36 24.29 -4.95
CA THR A 213 10.84 25.67 -4.93
C THR A 213 11.18 26.47 -6.18
N ASP A 214 11.85 25.86 -7.14
CA ASP A 214 12.19 26.48 -8.43
C ASP A 214 10.89 26.91 -9.14
N PRO A 215 10.75 28.23 -9.48
CA PRO A 215 9.56 28.73 -10.15
C PRO A 215 9.44 28.27 -11.62
N ASP A 216 10.55 27.86 -12.23
CA ASP A 216 10.58 27.40 -13.62
C ASP A 216 10.35 25.89 -13.75
N SER A 217 10.27 25.17 -12.65
CA SER A 217 9.97 23.74 -12.64
C SER A 217 8.52 23.47 -13.06
N ALA A 218 8.31 22.47 -13.90
CA ALA A 218 6.96 22.01 -14.24
C ALA A 218 6.22 21.53 -12.98
N PRO A 219 4.96 21.93 -12.79
CA PRO A 219 4.21 21.55 -11.60
C PRO A 219 4.02 20.02 -11.53
N ILE A 220 4.16 19.47 -10.33
CA ILE A 220 3.83 18.08 -10.03
C ILE A 220 2.52 18.07 -9.27
N VAL A 221 1.48 17.51 -9.90
CA VAL A 221 0.16 17.36 -9.30
C VAL A 221 -0.13 15.87 -9.25
N ALA A 222 -0.16 15.29 -8.05
CA ALA A 222 -0.26 13.86 -7.86
C ALA A 222 -1.63 13.44 -7.32
N LEU A 223 -2.22 12.43 -7.92
CA LEU A 223 -3.46 11.77 -7.48
C LEU A 223 -3.19 10.30 -7.21
N ALA A 224 -3.23 9.86 -5.96
CA ALA A 224 -3.16 8.45 -5.62
C ALA A 224 -4.57 7.86 -5.49
N LEU A 225 -4.92 6.97 -6.40
CA LEU A 225 -6.22 6.29 -6.43
C LEU A 225 -6.22 5.00 -5.60
N SER A 226 -5.05 4.53 -5.22
CA SER A 226 -4.87 3.48 -4.21
C SER A 226 -4.84 4.10 -2.81
N PRO A 227 -5.22 3.35 -1.76
CA PRO A 227 -5.18 3.84 -0.38
C PRO A 227 -3.76 4.19 0.11
N TYR A 228 -3.64 5.27 0.90
CA TYR A 228 -2.35 5.74 1.45
C TYR A 228 -1.68 4.76 2.42
N MET A 229 -2.41 3.78 2.97
CA MET A 229 -1.80 2.71 3.76
C MET A 229 -0.93 1.75 2.93
N HIS A 230 -1.01 1.80 1.60
CA HIS A 230 -0.15 0.99 0.71
C HIS A 230 1.06 1.78 0.25
N GLY A 231 2.21 1.14 0.21
CA GLY A 231 3.50 1.76 -0.08
C GLY A 231 3.52 2.59 -1.37
N THR A 232 2.90 2.10 -2.47
CA THR A 232 2.87 2.81 -3.75
C THR A 232 2.13 4.14 -3.66
N ALA A 233 0.96 4.16 -3.03
CA ALA A 233 0.19 5.39 -2.84
C ALA A 233 0.89 6.33 -1.87
N LEU A 234 1.35 5.81 -0.71
CA LEU A 234 2.09 6.58 0.28
C LEU A 234 3.30 7.27 -0.33
N THR A 235 4.16 6.52 -1.01
CA THR A 235 5.37 7.10 -1.62
C THR A 235 5.04 8.08 -2.74
N THR A 236 3.95 7.89 -3.49
CA THR A 236 3.52 8.85 -4.50
C THR A 236 3.17 10.20 -3.90
N VAL A 237 2.39 10.23 -2.81
CA VAL A 237 1.94 11.49 -2.20
C VAL A 237 3.05 12.20 -1.41
N ILE A 238 3.82 11.47 -0.58
CA ILE A 238 4.92 12.09 0.17
C ILE A 238 6.03 12.61 -0.75
N ASN A 239 6.25 11.96 -1.89
CA ASN A 239 7.22 12.36 -2.88
C ASN A 239 6.74 13.55 -3.72
N ALA A 240 5.45 13.68 -4.00
CA ALA A 240 4.91 14.87 -4.64
C ALA A 240 5.18 16.13 -3.80
N LEU A 241 4.90 16.04 -2.49
CA LEU A 241 5.21 17.12 -1.53
C LEU A 241 6.72 17.41 -1.43
N LEU A 242 7.55 16.37 -1.52
CA LEU A 242 9.01 16.52 -1.50
C LEU A 242 9.56 17.25 -2.73
N LEU A 243 8.89 17.13 -3.87
CA LEU A 243 9.22 17.87 -5.10
C LEU A 243 8.58 19.25 -5.17
N GLY A 244 7.95 19.73 -4.09
CA GLY A 244 7.24 21.02 -4.06
C GLY A 244 5.96 21.03 -4.89
N GLY A 245 5.43 19.86 -5.21
CA GLY A 245 4.17 19.65 -5.90
C GLY A 245 2.98 19.56 -4.96
N SER A 246 1.80 19.31 -5.52
CA SER A 246 0.56 19.14 -4.77
C SER A 246 0.01 17.70 -4.84
N VAL A 247 -0.80 17.37 -3.84
CA VAL A 247 -1.55 16.12 -3.76
C VAL A 247 -3.03 16.42 -3.93
N VAL A 248 -3.64 15.86 -4.96
CA VAL A 248 -5.10 15.91 -5.16
C VAL A 248 -5.74 14.77 -4.38
N VAL A 249 -6.77 15.09 -3.62
CA VAL A 249 -7.54 14.17 -2.79
C VAL A 249 -8.98 14.14 -3.26
N LEU A 250 -9.50 12.95 -3.54
CA LEU A 250 -10.92 12.74 -3.78
C LEU A 250 -11.60 12.45 -2.44
N PRO A 251 -12.59 13.26 -2.02
CA PRO A 251 -13.25 13.08 -0.72
C PRO A 251 -14.30 11.97 -0.78
N THR A 252 -13.91 10.80 -1.28
CA THR A 252 -14.79 9.64 -1.43
C THR A 252 -14.28 8.44 -0.66
N ALA A 253 -15.16 7.76 0.08
CA ALA A 253 -14.84 6.54 0.79
C ALA A 253 -14.62 5.33 -0.15
N ARG A 254 -15.12 5.42 -1.38
CA ARG A 254 -15.00 4.38 -2.41
C ARG A 254 -14.43 4.99 -3.68
N PHE A 255 -13.66 4.20 -4.40
CA PHE A 255 -13.16 4.60 -5.70
C PHE A 255 -14.31 4.89 -6.67
N ASP A 256 -14.31 6.10 -7.22
CA ASP A 256 -15.22 6.57 -8.26
C ASP A 256 -14.40 6.99 -9.48
N ALA A 257 -14.45 6.18 -10.52
CA ALA A 257 -13.65 6.38 -11.73
C ALA A 257 -14.03 7.67 -12.47
N ARG A 258 -15.33 8.05 -12.48
CA ARG A 258 -15.77 9.28 -13.15
C ARG A 258 -15.31 10.53 -12.39
N ALA A 259 -15.38 10.50 -11.07
CA ALA A 259 -14.83 11.57 -10.24
C ALA A 259 -13.30 11.66 -10.41
N ALA A 260 -12.60 10.52 -10.49
CA ALA A 260 -11.17 10.48 -10.70
C ALA A 260 -10.74 11.08 -12.06
N VAL A 261 -11.45 10.72 -13.14
CA VAL A 261 -11.16 11.28 -14.48
C VAL A 261 -11.43 12.79 -14.52
N ARG A 262 -12.54 13.25 -13.92
CA ARG A 262 -12.80 14.70 -13.80
C ARG A 262 -11.70 15.41 -13.03
N ALA A 263 -11.29 14.88 -11.86
CA ALA A 263 -10.21 15.44 -11.08
C ALA A 263 -8.88 15.48 -11.86
N ILE A 264 -8.59 14.46 -12.68
CA ILE A 264 -7.39 14.47 -13.54
C ILE A 264 -7.43 15.67 -14.49
N VAL A 265 -8.58 15.98 -15.07
CA VAL A 265 -8.75 17.10 -16.00
C VAL A 265 -8.80 18.44 -15.26
N ASP A 266 -9.68 18.56 -14.26
CA ASP A 266 -10.01 19.85 -13.62
C ASP A 266 -8.88 20.37 -12.72
N GLU A 267 -8.14 19.46 -12.06
CA GLU A 267 -7.02 19.79 -11.18
C GLU A 267 -5.65 19.64 -11.87
N HIS A 268 -5.63 19.49 -13.19
CA HIS A 268 -4.40 19.39 -13.98
C HIS A 268 -3.42 18.32 -13.49
N VAL A 269 -3.93 17.14 -13.17
CA VAL A 269 -3.12 16.05 -12.58
C VAL A 269 -2.06 15.57 -13.57
N THR A 270 -0.82 15.59 -13.13
CA THR A 270 0.33 15.16 -13.95
C THR A 270 0.80 13.74 -13.62
N ARG A 271 0.45 13.22 -12.44
CA ARG A 271 0.90 11.92 -11.95
C ARG A 271 -0.22 11.18 -11.22
N VAL A 272 -0.43 9.92 -11.57
CA VAL A 272 -1.44 9.05 -10.94
C VAL A 272 -0.80 7.77 -10.41
N ALA A 273 -1.21 7.33 -9.22
CA ALA A 273 -0.88 6.00 -8.69
C ALA A 273 -2.10 5.09 -8.72
N VAL A 274 -1.96 3.91 -9.33
CA VAL A 274 -3.02 2.92 -9.50
C VAL A 274 -2.62 1.54 -8.97
N ALA A 275 -3.58 0.64 -8.90
CA ALA A 275 -3.37 -0.79 -8.66
C ALA A 275 -3.76 -1.57 -9.92
N GLY A 276 -2.91 -1.53 -10.93
CA GLY A 276 -3.07 -2.24 -12.19
C GLY A 276 -4.44 -2.07 -12.83
N ASP A 277 -4.90 -3.12 -13.47
CA ASP A 277 -6.18 -3.17 -14.20
C ASP A 277 -7.40 -2.88 -13.32
N ALA A 278 -7.34 -3.16 -12.01
CA ALA A 278 -8.47 -2.92 -11.11
C ALA A 278 -8.89 -1.45 -11.02
N ILE A 279 -7.96 -0.52 -11.22
CA ILE A 279 -8.21 0.92 -11.24
C ILE A 279 -8.13 1.46 -12.67
N ALA A 280 -7.17 1.00 -13.46
CA ALA A 280 -6.89 1.55 -14.77
C ALA A 280 -8.00 1.27 -15.79
N ILE A 281 -8.61 0.06 -15.79
CA ILE A 281 -9.74 -0.25 -16.68
C ILE A 281 -10.93 0.67 -16.42
N PRO A 282 -11.44 0.79 -15.17
CA PRO A 282 -12.53 1.73 -14.88
C PRO A 282 -12.21 3.19 -15.23
N LEU A 283 -10.94 3.62 -15.10
CA LEU A 283 -10.54 4.97 -15.50
C LEU A 283 -10.71 5.21 -17.00
N VAL A 284 -10.23 4.28 -17.82
CA VAL A 284 -10.34 4.39 -19.28
C VAL A 284 -11.79 4.33 -19.71
N GLU A 285 -12.59 3.41 -19.14
CA GLU A 285 -14.03 3.31 -19.40
C GLU A 285 -14.77 4.59 -19.03
N ALA A 286 -14.43 5.19 -17.87
CA ALA A 286 -15.03 6.46 -17.43
C ALA A 286 -14.64 7.63 -18.34
N ALA A 287 -13.40 7.66 -18.87
CA ALA A 287 -13.00 8.67 -19.84
C ALA A 287 -13.82 8.58 -21.13
N ASP A 288 -14.02 7.37 -21.64
CA ASP A 288 -14.88 7.12 -22.81
C ASP A 288 -16.33 7.57 -22.55
N GLU A 289 -16.90 7.20 -21.39
CA GLU A 289 -18.26 7.59 -20.99
C GLU A 289 -18.45 9.12 -20.82
N LEU A 290 -17.41 9.81 -20.38
CA LEU A 290 -17.39 11.27 -20.21
C LEU A 290 -17.08 12.01 -21.50
N GLY A 291 -16.73 11.31 -22.59
CA GLY A 291 -16.35 11.88 -23.88
C GLY A 291 -15.00 12.60 -23.84
N ILE A 292 -14.13 12.20 -22.91
CA ILE A 292 -12.77 12.77 -22.77
C ILE A 292 -11.86 12.04 -23.74
N ALA A 293 -11.47 12.73 -24.81
CA ALA A 293 -10.65 12.15 -25.87
C ALA A 293 -9.16 12.10 -25.53
N GLU A 294 -8.67 13.03 -24.70
CA GLU A 294 -7.25 13.14 -24.33
C GLU A 294 -7.06 13.64 -22.89
N LEU A 295 -5.98 13.17 -22.25
CA LEU A 295 -5.44 13.64 -20.98
C LEU A 295 -4.00 14.17 -21.21
N PRO A 296 -3.82 15.34 -21.85
CA PRO A 296 -2.53 15.79 -22.35
C PRO A 296 -1.54 16.17 -21.24
N GLU A 297 -2.02 16.46 -20.03
CA GLU A 297 -1.19 16.83 -18.88
C GLU A 297 -0.75 15.63 -18.05
N LEU A 298 -1.40 14.47 -18.21
CA LEU A 298 -1.02 13.25 -17.52
C LEU A 298 0.29 12.71 -18.10
N ARG A 299 1.36 12.76 -17.30
CA ARG A 299 2.72 12.42 -17.72
C ARG A 299 3.28 11.18 -17.08
N ALA A 300 2.75 10.76 -15.92
CA ALA A 300 3.23 9.60 -15.21
C ALA A 300 2.08 8.79 -14.59
N MET A 301 2.12 7.47 -14.76
CA MET A 301 1.26 6.53 -14.06
C MET A 301 2.13 5.46 -13.40
N LEU A 302 2.01 5.32 -12.08
CA LEU A 302 2.70 4.32 -11.31
C LEU A 302 1.73 3.22 -10.91
N SER A 303 2.12 1.99 -11.10
CA SER A 303 1.32 0.81 -10.72
C SER A 303 2.18 -0.19 -9.97
N ALA A 304 1.62 -0.80 -8.93
CA ALA A 304 2.23 -1.94 -8.24
C ALA A 304 1.17 -2.85 -7.62
N GLY A 305 1.60 -4.07 -7.29
CA GLY A 305 0.82 -5.02 -6.49
C GLY A 305 -0.23 -5.82 -7.26
N MET A 306 -0.50 -5.47 -8.52
CA MET A 306 -1.46 -6.15 -9.39
C MET A 306 -0.97 -6.26 -10.83
N ARG A 307 -1.60 -7.17 -11.58
CA ARG A 307 -1.41 -7.24 -13.03
C ARG A 307 -1.85 -5.93 -13.68
N PHE A 308 -1.03 -5.47 -14.61
CA PHE A 308 -1.31 -4.33 -15.46
C PHE A 308 -1.16 -4.77 -16.93
N SER A 309 -2.27 -5.04 -17.59
CA SER A 309 -2.28 -5.65 -18.91
C SER A 309 -1.79 -4.71 -20.01
N ASP A 310 -1.16 -5.27 -21.02
CA ASP A 310 -0.66 -4.49 -22.16
C ASP A 310 -1.81 -3.82 -22.93
N SER A 311 -2.97 -4.48 -23.03
CA SER A 311 -4.17 -3.89 -23.66
C SER A 311 -4.69 -2.64 -22.92
N THR A 312 -4.63 -2.63 -21.59
CA THR A 312 -4.98 -1.43 -20.81
C THR A 312 -3.94 -0.33 -20.98
N LYS A 313 -2.65 -0.68 -21.00
CA LYS A 313 -1.56 0.28 -21.26
C LYS A 313 -1.66 0.90 -22.65
N GLU A 314 -2.00 0.13 -23.68
CA GLU A 314 -2.25 0.62 -25.04
C GLU A 314 -3.37 1.68 -25.08
N ARG A 315 -4.49 1.41 -24.43
CA ARG A 315 -5.60 2.36 -24.32
C ARG A 315 -5.18 3.64 -23.55
N LEU A 316 -4.42 3.51 -22.47
CA LEU A 316 -3.90 4.65 -21.71
C LEU A 316 -2.93 5.50 -22.52
N HIS A 317 -2.04 4.91 -23.32
CA HIS A 317 -1.17 5.65 -24.23
C HIS A 317 -1.95 6.37 -25.33
N SER A 318 -3.08 5.81 -25.78
CA SER A 318 -3.98 6.49 -26.72
C SER A 318 -4.68 7.68 -26.08
N LEU A 319 -5.08 7.56 -24.79
CA LEU A 319 -5.76 8.61 -24.03
C LEU A 319 -4.80 9.70 -23.53
N ALA A 320 -3.55 9.36 -23.22
CA ALA A 320 -2.52 10.26 -22.69
C ALA A 320 -1.21 10.10 -23.47
N PRO A 321 -1.02 10.84 -24.59
CA PRO A 321 0.11 10.62 -25.50
C PRO A 321 1.50 10.85 -24.89
N ASN A 322 1.58 11.65 -23.82
CA ASN A 322 2.84 11.94 -23.13
C ASN A 322 3.07 11.09 -21.87
N LEU A 323 2.23 10.06 -21.69
CA LEU A 323 2.25 9.24 -20.48
C LEU A 323 3.45 8.29 -20.47
N VAL A 324 4.16 8.28 -19.35
CA VAL A 324 5.10 7.22 -18.99
C VAL A 324 4.43 6.33 -17.95
N ILE A 325 4.20 5.09 -18.30
CA ILE A 325 3.67 4.09 -17.35
C ILE A 325 4.87 3.38 -16.73
N THR A 326 4.91 3.34 -15.40
CA THR A 326 5.89 2.58 -14.62
C THR A 326 5.16 1.51 -13.83
N ASP A 327 5.27 0.28 -14.29
CA ASP A 327 4.80 -0.91 -13.59
C ASP A 327 5.89 -1.40 -12.66
N ILE A 328 5.61 -1.52 -11.38
CA ILE A 328 6.60 -1.71 -10.32
C ILE A 328 6.45 -3.10 -9.73
N LEU A 329 7.44 -3.94 -9.95
CA LEU A 329 7.61 -5.17 -9.19
C LEU A 329 8.24 -4.79 -7.84
N ALA A 330 7.44 -4.85 -6.78
CA ALA A 330 7.84 -4.40 -5.46
C ALA A 330 7.35 -5.30 -4.34
N SER A 331 8.04 -5.24 -3.23
CA SER A 331 7.54 -5.76 -1.95
C SER A 331 7.55 -4.65 -0.90
N THR A 332 6.71 -4.80 0.12
CA THR A 332 6.70 -3.87 1.27
C THR A 332 8.04 -3.85 1.99
N GLU A 333 8.77 -4.94 1.93
CA GLU A 333 10.03 -5.16 2.62
C GLU A 333 11.26 -4.74 1.81
N GLY A 334 11.16 -4.65 0.48
CA GLY A 334 12.33 -4.41 -0.38
C GLY A 334 12.18 -3.25 -1.36
N GLY A 335 11.06 -2.54 -1.32
CA GLY A 335 10.79 -1.49 -2.31
C GLY A 335 10.68 -2.06 -3.73
N ALA A 336 11.09 -1.27 -4.73
CA ALA A 336 11.04 -1.65 -6.13
C ALA A 336 12.24 -2.54 -6.51
N VAL A 337 11.99 -3.78 -6.87
CA VAL A 337 13.00 -4.76 -7.31
C VAL A 337 13.06 -4.90 -8.84
N GLY A 338 12.00 -4.47 -9.54
CA GLY A 338 11.96 -4.44 -10.98
C GLY A 338 11.00 -3.35 -11.49
N LEU A 339 11.29 -2.77 -12.66
CA LEU A 339 10.50 -1.74 -13.29
C LEU A 339 10.18 -2.12 -14.73
N GLY A 340 8.90 -2.13 -15.07
CA GLY A 340 8.40 -2.19 -16.43
C GLY A 340 8.01 -0.78 -16.88
N ILE A 341 8.80 -0.16 -17.76
CA ILE A 341 8.57 1.21 -18.20
C ILE A 341 8.11 1.19 -19.65
N THR A 342 6.94 1.77 -19.92
CA THR A 342 6.43 1.97 -21.26
C THR A 342 6.16 3.46 -21.49
N ARG A 343 6.65 3.98 -22.63
CA ARG A 343 6.50 5.38 -23.06
C ARG A 343 5.56 5.52 -24.23
N SER A 344 5.27 4.39 -24.88
CA SER A 344 4.37 4.29 -26.01
C SER A 344 3.96 2.84 -26.24
N VAL A 345 3.02 2.63 -27.14
CA VAL A 345 2.60 1.28 -27.59
C VAL A 345 3.77 0.45 -28.14
N ALA A 346 4.81 1.11 -28.67
CA ALA A 346 5.99 0.41 -29.21
C ALA A 346 6.83 -0.29 -28.14
N ASP A 347 6.66 0.07 -26.87
CA ASP A 347 7.36 -0.56 -25.74
C ASP A 347 6.64 -1.82 -25.21
N LEU A 348 5.51 -2.19 -25.82
CA LEU A 348 4.74 -3.38 -25.45
C LEU A 348 5.20 -4.63 -26.23
N PRO A 349 5.14 -5.84 -25.66
CA PRO A 349 4.72 -6.14 -24.28
C PRO A 349 5.70 -5.63 -23.24
N SER A 350 5.17 -5.16 -22.10
CA SER A 350 6.02 -4.62 -21.03
C SER A 350 6.81 -5.72 -20.33
N ARG A 351 8.08 -5.42 -20.04
CA ARG A 351 9.03 -6.34 -19.40
C ARG A 351 9.61 -5.67 -18.17
N PHE A 352 9.89 -6.44 -17.12
CA PHE A 352 10.52 -5.92 -15.91
C PHE A 352 12.04 -5.96 -16.01
N ARG A 353 12.67 -4.80 -15.89
CA ARG A 353 14.11 -4.69 -15.72
C ARG A 353 14.42 -4.60 -14.23
N MET A 354 15.41 -5.38 -13.77
CA MET A 354 15.88 -5.33 -12.39
C MET A 354 16.41 -3.94 -12.04
N THR A 355 16.09 -3.48 -10.83
CA THR A 355 16.62 -2.24 -10.28
C THR A 355 18.04 -2.45 -9.72
N PRO A 356 18.87 -1.39 -9.60
CA PRO A 356 20.16 -1.51 -8.94
C PRO A 356 20.03 -2.08 -7.53
N GLY A 357 20.87 -3.07 -7.21
CA GLY A 357 20.81 -3.78 -5.94
C GLY A 357 19.88 -5.00 -5.91
N THR A 358 19.15 -5.26 -6.99
CA THR A 358 18.39 -6.51 -7.16
C THR A 358 19.29 -7.61 -7.71
N VAL A 359 19.15 -8.78 -7.14
CA VAL A 359 19.82 -10.03 -7.58
C VAL A 359 18.80 -11.16 -7.66
N VAL A 360 19.11 -12.21 -8.40
CA VAL A 360 18.34 -13.45 -8.46
C VAL A 360 19.17 -14.56 -7.83
N LEU A 361 18.62 -15.24 -6.84
CA LEU A 361 19.28 -16.29 -6.08
C LEU A 361 18.67 -17.65 -6.41
N ASP A 362 19.51 -18.63 -6.71
CA ASP A 362 19.09 -20.03 -6.83
C ASP A 362 18.82 -20.68 -5.44
N ASP A 363 18.52 -21.97 -5.41
CA ASP A 363 18.26 -22.69 -4.16
C ASP A 363 19.51 -22.85 -3.27
N ALA A 364 20.71 -22.71 -3.83
CA ALA A 364 21.97 -22.68 -3.09
C ALA A 364 22.34 -21.27 -2.60
N LEU A 365 21.49 -20.26 -2.82
CA LEU A 365 21.71 -18.85 -2.56
C LEU A 365 22.88 -18.26 -3.37
N GLU A 366 23.18 -18.84 -4.52
CA GLU A 366 24.14 -18.28 -5.47
C GLU A 366 23.44 -17.32 -6.44
N GLU A 367 24.14 -16.25 -6.81
CA GLU A 367 23.62 -15.25 -7.73
C GLU A 367 23.61 -15.78 -9.18
N VAL A 368 22.44 -15.74 -9.82
CA VAL A 368 22.20 -16.26 -11.19
C VAL A 368 21.62 -15.23 -12.14
N GLN A 369 21.58 -13.94 -11.78
CA GLN A 369 20.98 -12.86 -12.58
C GLN A 369 21.68 -12.67 -13.94
N ASP A 370 22.91 -13.15 -14.14
CA ASP A 370 23.67 -13.06 -15.39
C ASP A 370 23.53 -14.32 -16.25
N THR A 371 22.65 -15.25 -15.88
CA THR A 371 22.43 -16.52 -16.59
C THR A 371 21.04 -16.55 -17.19
N PRO A 372 20.84 -16.20 -18.49
CA PRO A 372 19.53 -16.26 -19.14
C PRO A 372 18.91 -17.66 -19.04
N GLY A 373 17.62 -17.70 -18.74
CA GLY A 373 16.86 -18.93 -18.51
C GLY A 373 16.94 -19.48 -17.07
N ALA A 374 17.86 -18.99 -16.23
CA ALA A 374 17.89 -19.38 -14.83
C ALA A 374 16.61 -18.96 -14.10
N VAL A 375 16.15 -19.81 -13.19
CA VAL A 375 15.00 -19.54 -12.32
C VAL A 375 15.50 -19.42 -10.89
N GLY A 376 15.07 -18.39 -10.19
CA GLY A 376 15.47 -18.17 -8.81
C GLY A 376 14.55 -17.19 -8.06
N LYS A 377 14.86 -16.99 -6.80
CA LYS A 377 14.16 -16.02 -5.93
C LYS A 377 14.77 -14.65 -6.12
N ILE A 378 13.92 -13.65 -6.33
CA ILE A 378 14.40 -12.26 -6.37
C ILE A 378 14.79 -11.83 -4.96
N ALA A 379 15.93 -11.15 -4.86
CA ALA A 379 16.44 -10.59 -3.62
C ALA A 379 16.93 -9.16 -3.85
N PHE A 380 17.01 -8.35 -2.79
CA PHE A 380 17.36 -6.95 -2.90
C PHE A 380 18.29 -6.53 -1.77
N THR A 381 19.32 -5.74 -2.11
CA THR A 381 20.33 -5.22 -1.18
C THR A 381 20.32 -3.69 -1.09
N GLY A 382 19.20 -3.04 -1.27
CA GLY A 382 19.12 -1.59 -1.21
C GLY A 382 18.59 -1.07 0.14
N GLY A 383 17.87 0.04 0.08
CA GLY A 383 17.11 0.53 1.23
C GLY A 383 16.03 -0.49 1.60
N MET A 384 16.02 -0.94 2.84
CA MET A 384 15.08 -1.94 3.35
C MET A 384 14.71 -1.66 4.80
N PRO A 385 13.57 -2.17 5.30
CA PRO A 385 13.20 -2.04 6.71
C PRO A 385 14.27 -2.63 7.65
N ARG A 386 14.25 -2.18 8.89
CA ARG A 386 15.09 -2.78 9.94
C ARG A 386 14.73 -4.25 10.18
N GLY A 387 13.48 -4.62 9.97
CA GLY A 387 12.91 -5.95 10.15
C GLY A 387 11.41 -5.86 10.36
N TYR A 388 10.83 -6.89 10.95
CA TYR A 388 9.45 -6.91 11.41
C TYR A 388 9.38 -6.62 12.90
N TYR A 389 8.44 -5.78 13.28
CA TYR A 389 8.20 -5.44 14.69
C TYR A 389 7.76 -6.69 15.46
N LYS A 390 8.34 -6.91 16.63
CA LYS A 390 8.11 -8.08 17.50
C LYS A 390 8.26 -9.47 16.85
N ASP A 391 8.90 -9.56 15.67
CA ASP A 391 9.09 -10.85 14.99
C ASP A 391 10.54 -11.05 14.54
N PRO A 392 11.46 -11.34 15.49
CA PRO A 392 12.86 -11.53 15.17
C PRO A 392 13.12 -12.81 14.34
N GLU A 393 12.27 -13.84 14.49
CA GLU A 393 12.43 -15.09 13.74
C GLU A 393 12.16 -14.87 12.25
N LYS A 394 11.03 -14.24 11.93
CA LYS A 394 10.69 -13.89 10.55
C LYS A 394 11.66 -12.85 9.98
N THR A 395 12.12 -11.92 10.82
CA THR A 395 13.16 -10.98 10.42
C THR A 395 14.42 -11.73 9.98
N ALA A 396 14.90 -12.66 10.78
CA ALA A 396 16.09 -13.48 10.44
C ALA A 396 15.87 -14.35 9.20
N ALA A 397 14.65 -14.86 9.00
CA ALA A 397 14.31 -15.69 7.84
C ALA A 397 14.29 -14.93 6.51
N ASN A 398 13.82 -13.67 6.52
CA ASN A 398 13.63 -12.89 5.30
C ASN A 398 14.77 -11.90 5.03
N PHE A 399 15.45 -11.42 6.08
CA PHE A 399 16.58 -10.50 5.97
C PHE A 399 17.88 -11.23 6.26
N VAL A 400 18.47 -11.77 5.21
CA VAL A 400 19.65 -12.61 5.32
C VAL A 400 20.93 -11.86 4.99
N GLU A 401 22.04 -12.22 5.61
CA GLU A 401 23.37 -11.69 5.27
C GLU A 401 24.06 -12.66 4.32
N LEU A 402 24.28 -12.21 3.08
CA LEU A 402 24.99 -12.96 2.06
C LEU A 402 26.20 -12.14 1.59
N ARG A 403 27.38 -12.74 1.62
CA ARG A 403 28.64 -12.12 1.15
C ARG A 403 28.90 -10.73 1.78
N GLY A 404 28.59 -10.58 3.07
CA GLY A 404 28.80 -9.33 3.81
C GLY A 404 27.80 -8.22 3.46
N LYS A 405 26.70 -8.53 2.76
CA LYS A 405 25.60 -7.62 2.47
C LYS A 405 24.28 -8.18 2.96
N ARG A 406 23.48 -7.31 3.53
CA ARG A 406 22.11 -7.65 3.95
C ARG A 406 21.19 -7.66 2.74
N HIS A 407 20.44 -8.76 2.59
CA HIS A 407 19.45 -8.95 1.52
C HIS A 407 18.07 -9.19 2.13
N ILE A 408 17.05 -8.69 1.45
CA ILE A 408 15.68 -9.14 1.65
C ILE A 408 15.29 -10.11 0.53
N ILE A 409 14.71 -11.24 0.90
CA ILE A 409 14.20 -12.26 -0.03
C ILE A 409 12.67 -12.37 0.16
N PRO A 410 11.87 -11.59 -0.60
CA PRO A 410 10.42 -11.57 -0.39
C PRO A 410 9.70 -12.85 -0.85
N GLY A 411 10.39 -13.74 -1.56
CA GLY A 411 9.88 -15.03 -2.00
C GLY A 411 9.25 -15.03 -3.40
N ASP A 412 9.40 -13.95 -4.15
CA ASP A 412 8.97 -13.91 -5.55
C ASP A 412 9.96 -14.69 -6.43
N LEU A 413 9.44 -15.60 -7.26
CA LEU A 413 10.22 -16.38 -8.24
C LEU A 413 10.20 -15.67 -9.58
N VAL A 414 11.38 -15.59 -10.18
CA VAL A 414 11.57 -15.01 -11.51
C VAL A 414 12.39 -15.92 -12.40
N ARG A 415 12.17 -15.80 -13.71
CA ARG A 415 13.09 -16.31 -14.73
C ARG A 415 13.93 -15.15 -15.23
N VAL A 416 15.23 -15.34 -15.25
CA VAL A 416 16.17 -14.38 -15.83
C VAL A 416 16.02 -14.40 -17.35
N GLU A 417 15.85 -13.23 -17.93
CA GLU A 417 15.89 -13.01 -19.35
C GLU A 417 17.21 -12.33 -19.77
N GLU A 418 17.37 -12.02 -21.03
CA GLU A 418 18.51 -11.27 -21.52
C GLU A 418 18.47 -9.81 -21.06
N ASP A 419 19.63 -9.13 -21.05
CA ASP A 419 19.79 -7.70 -20.80
C ASP A 419 19.27 -7.20 -19.44
N GLY A 420 19.29 -8.05 -18.42
CA GLY A 420 18.87 -7.69 -17.05
C GLY A 420 17.35 -7.58 -16.88
N PHE A 421 16.59 -8.16 -17.81
CA PHE A 421 15.15 -8.34 -17.66
C PHE A 421 14.81 -9.63 -16.91
N VAL A 422 13.63 -9.65 -16.30
CA VAL A 422 13.10 -10.82 -15.61
C VAL A 422 11.62 -11.01 -15.94
N GLU A 423 11.22 -12.27 -16.07
CA GLU A 423 9.83 -12.69 -16.10
C GLU A 423 9.39 -13.09 -14.69
N LEU A 424 8.32 -12.48 -14.18
CA LEU A 424 7.74 -12.86 -12.88
C LEU A 424 6.96 -14.17 -13.03
N LEU A 425 7.41 -15.22 -12.35
CA LEU A 425 6.76 -16.54 -12.34
C LEU A 425 5.71 -16.66 -11.22
N GLY A 426 5.70 -15.72 -10.27
CA GLY A 426 4.81 -15.69 -9.12
C GLY A 426 5.53 -15.88 -7.78
N ARG A 427 4.76 -15.94 -6.71
CA ARG A 427 5.30 -16.22 -5.36
C ARG A 427 5.28 -17.71 -5.07
N GLY A 428 6.37 -18.18 -4.47
CA GLY A 428 6.58 -19.60 -4.15
C GLY A 428 5.64 -20.19 -3.09
N ALA A 429 4.72 -19.43 -2.50
CA ALA A 429 3.62 -19.90 -1.68
C ALA A 429 2.52 -18.84 -1.60
N THR A 430 1.43 -19.07 -2.29
CA THR A 430 0.03 -18.86 -1.88
C THR A 430 -0.38 -17.53 -1.25
N VAL A 431 0.11 -16.37 -1.69
CA VAL A 431 -0.59 -15.11 -1.43
C VAL A 431 -1.55 -14.86 -2.59
N VAL A 432 -2.83 -14.66 -2.29
CA VAL A 432 -3.83 -14.26 -3.29
C VAL A 432 -3.80 -12.76 -3.45
N ASN A 433 -3.49 -12.27 -4.66
CA ASN A 433 -3.48 -10.84 -4.95
C ASN A 433 -4.79 -10.44 -5.62
N SER A 434 -5.72 -9.90 -4.83
CA SER A 434 -7.05 -9.53 -5.28
C SER A 434 -7.29 -8.02 -5.16
N GLY A 435 -7.38 -7.33 -6.30
CA GLY A 435 -7.68 -5.90 -6.31
C GLY A 435 -6.64 -5.02 -5.60
N GLY A 436 -5.36 -5.42 -5.59
CA GLY A 436 -4.27 -4.74 -4.88
C GLY A 436 -4.14 -5.14 -3.40
N GLU A 437 -5.08 -5.92 -2.88
CA GLU A 437 -5.01 -6.48 -1.53
C GLU A 437 -4.30 -7.83 -1.53
N LYS A 438 -3.44 -8.03 -0.54
CA LYS A 438 -2.77 -9.31 -0.30
C LYS A 438 -3.60 -10.10 0.70
N ILE A 439 -4.09 -11.26 0.28
CA ILE A 439 -4.89 -12.15 1.10
C ILE A 439 -4.07 -13.40 1.38
N TYR A 440 -3.99 -13.75 2.64
CA TYR A 440 -3.21 -14.91 3.10
C TYR A 440 -4.15 -16.08 3.29
N PRO A 441 -3.93 -17.19 2.58
CA PRO A 441 -4.75 -18.38 2.72
C PRO A 441 -4.98 -18.80 4.16
N ALA A 442 -3.93 -18.81 4.99
CA ALA A 442 -4.01 -19.28 6.36
C ALA A 442 -5.06 -18.55 7.23
N GLU A 443 -5.20 -17.21 7.07
CA GLU A 443 -6.22 -16.47 7.83
C GLU A 443 -7.65 -16.80 7.40
N VAL A 444 -7.83 -17.06 6.10
CA VAL A 444 -9.14 -17.47 5.56
C VAL A 444 -9.44 -18.92 5.90
N GLU A 445 -8.43 -19.79 5.85
CA GLU A 445 -8.54 -21.20 6.29
C GLU A 445 -8.96 -21.29 7.75
N GLU A 446 -8.32 -20.51 8.64
CA GLU A 446 -8.69 -20.44 10.05
C GLU A 446 -10.15 -20.01 10.24
N ALA A 447 -10.59 -18.98 9.52
CA ALA A 447 -11.98 -18.54 9.58
C ALA A 447 -12.96 -19.60 9.04
N LEU A 448 -12.60 -20.32 7.97
CA LEU A 448 -13.41 -21.41 7.43
C LEU A 448 -13.53 -22.58 8.43
N LEU A 449 -12.43 -22.97 9.08
CA LEU A 449 -12.40 -24.05 10.07
C LEU A 449 -13.24 -23.76 11.32
N GLN A 450 -13.52 -22.49 11.61
CA GLN A 450 -14.42 -22.09 12.70
C GLN A 450 -15.90 -22.24 12.35
N PHE A 451 -16.24 -22.51 11.07
CA PHE A 451 -17.63 -22.75 10.68
C PHE A 451 -18.07 -24.17 11.09
N PRO A 452 -19.25 -24.33 11.73
CA PRO A 452 -19.71 -25.63 12.19
C PRO A 452 -19.80 -26.67 11.07
N GLY A 453 -19.12 -27.80 11.24
CA GLY A 453 -19.14 -28.92 10.31
C GLY A 453 -18.09 -28.87 9.21
N ILE A 454 -17.14 -27.93 9.25
CA ILE A 454 -15.94 -27.96 8.42
C ILE A 454 -14.84 -28.72 9.17
N ASP A 455 -14.34 -29.79 8.55
CA ASP A 455 -13.32 -30.67 9.13
C ASP A 455 -11.90 -30.27 8.65
N ASP A 456 -11.77 -29.75 7.42
CA ASP A 456 -10.50 -29.30 6.82
C ASP A 456 -10.78 -28.25 5.75
N ALA A 457 -9.80 -27.37 5.49
CA ALA A 457 -9.89 -26.33 4.49
C ALA A 457 -8.54 -26.04 3.84
N ALA A 458 -8.56 -25.65 2.56
CA ALA A 458 -7.41 -25.06 1.89
C ALA A 458 -7.89 -23.90 1.02
N VAL A 459 -7.12 -22.81 1.05
CA VAL A 459 -7.43 -21.55 0.36
C VAL A 459 -6.32 -21.21 -0.62
N PHE A 460 -6.69 -20.66 -1.77
CA PHE A 460 -5.76 -20.28 -2.85
C PHE A 460 -6.38 -19.24 -3.77
N GLY A 461 -5.56 -18.61 -4.60
CA GLY A 461 -6.02 -17.72 -5.66
C GLY A 461 -6.41 -18.50 -6.92
N ILE A 462 -7.46 -18.04 -7.58
CA ILE A 462 -7.77 -18.40 -8.96
C ILE A 462 -7.81 -17.16 -9.82
N PRO A 463 -7.42 -17.23 -11.12
CA PRO A 463 -7.42 -16.07 -11.99
C PRO A 463 -8.80 -15.42 -12.12
N ASP A 464 -8.84 -14.10 -12.09
CA ASP A 464 -10.03 -13.29 -12.32
C ASP A 464 -9.69 -12.11 -13.25
N PRO A 465 -10.49 -11.88 -14.31
CA PRO A 465 -10.19 -10.82 -15.28
C PRO A 465 -10.17 -9.41 -14.69
N ARG A 466 -10.95 -9.15 -13.65
CA ARG A 466 -11.09 -7.83 -13.02
C ARG A 466 -10.13 -7.63 -11.86
N TRP A 467 -9.95 -8.66 -11.03
CA TRP A 467 -9.26 -8.55 -9.76
C TRP A 467 -7.84 -9.15 -9.77
N GLY A 468 -7.39 -9.68 -10.92
CA GLY A 468 -6.15 -10.44 -11.06
C GLY A 468 -6.31 -11.85 -10.52
N GLU A 469 -6.59 -11.97 -9.23
CA GLU A 469 -7.00 -13.21 -8.57
C GLU A 469 -8.20 -12.96 -7.66
N VAL A 470 -8.95 -14.01 -7.40
CA VAL A 470 -9.97 -14.05 -6.35
C VAL A 470 -9.74 -15.23 -5.42
N VAL A 471 -10.19 -15.08 -4.19
CA VAL A 471 -10.10 -16.14 -3.19
C VAL A 471 -10.98 -17.31 -3.61
N ALA A 472 -10.39 -18.49 -3.66
CA ALA A 472 -11.07 -19.77 -3.79
C ALA A 472 -10.73 -20.67 -2.62
N ALA A 473 -11.65 -21.53 -2.24
CA ALA A 473 -11.47 -22.48 -1.17
C ALA A 473 -11.95 -23.88 -1.56
N ILE A 474 -11.27 -24.90 -1.08
CA ILE A 474 -11.80 -26.25 -0.98
C ILE A 474 -12.00 -26.57 0.50
N VAL A 475 -13.16 -27.09 0.86
CA VAL A 475 -13.51 -27.40 2.24
C VAL A 475 -13.97 -28.86 2.35
N ALA A 476 -13.51 -29.55 3.37
CA ALA A 476 -13.95 -30.88 3.70
C ALA A 476 -15.02 -30.86 4.78
N THR A 477 -16.05 -31.68 4.60
CA THR A 477 -17.12 -31.89 5.58
C THR A 477 -17.70 -33.28 5.44
N ALA A 478 -18.10 -33.90 6.56
CA ALA A 478 -18.74 -35.20 6.56
C ALA A 478 -20.03 -35.27 5.72
N ARG A 479 -20.69 -34.11 5.47
CA ARG A 479 -21.97 -34.03 4.75
C ARG A 479 -21.95 -32.88 3.71
N PRO A 480 -21.21 -33.02 2.60
CA PRO A 480 -21.07 -31.98 1.58
C PRO A 480 -22.40 -31.42 1.04
N GLU A 481 -23.40 -32.33 0.91
CA GLU A 481 -24.72 -31.98 0.39
C GLU A 481 -25.58 -31.11 1.33
N LYS A 482 -25.15 -30.91 2.57
CA LYS A 482 -25.87 -30.11 3.58
C LYS A 482 -25.20 -28.79 3.88
N LEU A 483 -23.99 -28.53 3.33
CA LEU A 483 -23.25 -27.31 3.60
C LEU A 483 -23.89 -26.13 2.84
N ASP A 484 -24.29 -25.12 3.58
CA ASP A 484 -24.68 -23.83 3.02
C ASP A 484 -23.42 -23.00 2.72
N VAL A 485 -23.02 -22.97 1.45
CA VAL A 485 -21.82 -22.30 0.98
C VAL A 485 -21.96 -20.77 1.12
N ALA A 486 -23.17 -20.22 0.97
CA ALA A 486 -23.42 -18.79 1.15
C ALA A 486 -23.26 -18.39 2.63
N ALA A 487 -23.80 -19.19 3.56
CA ALA A 487 -23.61 -18.98 4.99
C ALA A 487 -22.13 -19.12 5.40
N LEU A 488 -21.39 -20.07 4.81
CA LEU A 488 -19.95 -20.22 5.03
C LEU A 488 -19.17 -18.97 4.60
N ALA A 489 -19.43 -18.46 3.40
CA ALA A 489 -18.76 -17.25 2.90
C ALA A 489 -19.14 -16.02 3.74
N GLU A 490 -20.41 -15.91 4.18
CA GLU A 490 -20.83 -14.84 5.07
C GLU A 490 -20.14 -14.92 6.43
N HIS A 491 -19.98 -16.11 6.98
CA HIS A 491 -19.24 -16.34 8.21
C HIS A 491 -17.79 -15.81 8.12
N VAL A 492 -17.11 -16.07 7.00
CA VAL A 492 -15.78 -15.46 6.76
C VAL A 492 -15.91 -13.92 6.72
N GLY A 493 -16.91 -13.39 6.03
CA GLY A 493 -17.11 -11.93 5.88
C GLY A 493 -17.51 -11.22 7.18
N THR A 494 -18.00 -11.91 8.20
CA THR A 494 -18.24 -11.35 9.53
C THR A 494 -16.97 -11.27 10.38
N ARG A 495 -15.93 -12.02 10.05
CA ARG A 495 -14.66 -12.11 10.79
C ARG A 495 -13.53 -11.37 10.11
N LEU A 496 -13.48 -11.47 8.78
CA LEU A 496 -12.43 -10.90 7.95
C LEU A 496 -13.00 -9.87 6.98
N ALA A 497 -12.13 -9.00 6.48
CA ALA A 497 -12.50 -8.00 5.49
C ALA A 497 -13.21 -8.62 4.26
N GLY A 498 -14.21 -7.94 3.73
CA GLY A 498 -15.10 -8.50 2.71
C GLY A 498 -14.42 -8.99 1.43
N TYR A 499 -13.25 -8.45 1.07
CA TYR A 499 -12.45 -8.89 -0.08
C TYR A 499 -11.76 -10.25 0.15
N LYS A 500 -11.67 -10.72 1.40
CA LYS A 500 -11.12 -12.03 1.80
C LYS A 500 -12.14 -13.17 1.70
N LYS A 501 -13.42 -12.85 1.46
CA LYS A 501 -14.48 -13.88 1.28
C LYS A 501 -14.16 -14.75 0.07
N PRO A 502 -14.23 -16.08 0.20
CA PRO A 502 -14.12 -16.97 -0.95
C PRO A 502 -15.19 -16.66 -2.01
N ARG A 503 -14.78 -16.50 -3.25
CA ARG A 503 -15.68 -16.30 -4.39
C ARG A 503 -15.96 -17.59 -5.18
N ARG A 504 -15.20 -18.62 -4.86
CA ARG A 504 -15.42 -19.99 -5.33
C ARG A 504 -15.14 -20.95 -4.20
N VAL A 505 -16.06 -21.88 -3.95
CA VAL A 505 -15.93 -22.89 -2.91
C VAL A 505 -16.23 -24.26 -3.51
N LEU A 506 -15.28 -25.18 -3.40
CA LEU A 506 -15.47 -26.60 -3.71
C LEU A 506 -15.69 -27.36 -2.40
N VAL A 507 -16.79 -28.10 -2.30
CA VAL A 507 -17.12 -28.87 -1.10
C VAL A 507 -16.86 -30.36 -1.37
N VAL A 508 -16.06 -30.97 -0.52
CA VAL A 508 -15.66 -32.40 -0.65
C VAL A 508 -15.84 -33.15 0.68
N LYS A 509 -15.72 -34.45 0.63
CA LYS A 509 -15.69 -35.27 1.86
C LYS A 509 -14.32 -35.30 2.52
N ASP A 510 -13.26 -35.19 1.73
CA ASP A 510 -11.87 -35.25 2.16
C ASP A 510 -11.02 -34.42 1.19
N LEU A 511 -10.02 -33.70 1.70
CA LEU A 511 -9.07 -32.94 0.87
C LEU A 511 -8.00 -33.82 0.21
N GLU A 512 -7.97 -35.12 0.52
CA GLU A 512 -6.99 -36.06 -0.01
C GLU A 512 -5.53 -35.59 0.19
N ARG A 513 -5.25 -35.10 1.40
CA ARG A 513 -3.88 -34.70 1.75
C ARG A 513 -2.92 -35.87 1.68
N SER A 514 -1.72 -35.64 1.17
CA SER A 514 -0.64 -36.62 1.21
C SER A 514 -0.31 -37.01 2.68
N PRO A 515 0.39 -38.15 2.94
CA PRO A 515 0.81 -38.54 4.28
C PRO A 515 1.66 -37.45 5.00
N THR A 516 2.22 -36.51 4.26
CA THR A 516 2.98 -35.36 4.80
C THR A 516 2.10 -34.10 4.97
N GLY A 517 0.79 -34.21 4.83
CA GLY A 517 -0.17 -33.10 4.99
C GLY A 517 -0.27 -32.15 3.79
N LYS A 518 0.41 -32.43 2.69
CA LYS A 518 0.42 -31.55 1.50
C LYS A 518 -0.76 -31.86 0.58
N ILE A 519 -1.31 -30.80 -0.05
CA ILE A 519 -2.31 -30.86 -1.11
C ILE A 519 -1.61 -30.54 -2.44
N ASP A 520 -2.04 -31.23 -3.52
CA ASP A 520 -1.67 -30.82 -4.88
C ASP A 520 -2.50 -29.60 -5.28
N LEU A 521 -1.94 -28.42 -5.03
CA LEU A 521 -2.61 -27.15 -5.31
C LEU A 521 -2.94 -26.96 -6.79
N ALA A 522 -2.18 -27.53 -7.72
CA ALA A 522 -2.45 -27.37 -9.15
C ALA A 522 -3.74 -28.10 -9.53
N VAL A 523 -3.89 -29.34 -9.09
CA VAL A 523 -5.09 -30.16 -9.32
C VAL A 523 -6.31 -29.53 -8.64
N VAL A 524 -6.15 -29.09 -7.40
CA VAL A 524 -7.26 -28.51 -6.62
C VAL A 524 -7.72 -27.16 -7.18
N ARG A 525 -6.79 -26.32 -7.63
CA ARG A 525 -7.11 -25.04 -8.31
C ARG A 525 -7.93 -25.27 -9.57
N GLU A 526 -7.49 -26.15 -10.45
CA GLU A 526 -8.20 -26.48 -11.69
C GLU A 526 -9.60 -27.03 -11.39
N ARG A 527 -9.71 -27.95 -10.46
CA ARG A 527 -10.97 -28.53 -10.05
C ARG A 527 -11.92 -27.50 -9.44
N THR A 528 -11.44 -26.66 -8.54
CA THR A 528 -12.26 -25.61 -7.91
C THR A 528 -12.71 -24.56 -8.91
N ALA A 529 -11.87 -24.21 -9.89
CA ALA A 529 -12.26 -23.29 -10.95
C ALA A 529 -13.40 -23.84 -11.82
N LYS A 530 -13.43 -25.15 -12.06
CA LYS A 530 -14.44 -25.84 -12.90
C LYS A 530 -15.71 -26.21 -12.14
N GLU A 531 -15.57 -26.76 -10.96
CA GLU A 531 -16.66 -27.43 -10.20
C GLU A 531 -17.12 -26.59 -8.98
N GLY A 532 -16.31 -25.61 -8.55
CA GLY A 532 -16.60 -24.78 -7.37
C GLY A 532 -17.88 -23.96 -7.55
N VAL A 533 -18.64 -23.84 -6.47
CA VAL A 533 -19.87 -23.05 -6.39
C VAL A 533 -19.53 -21.61 -6.02
N THR A 534 -20.25 -20.66 -6.61
CA THR A 534 -20.20 -19.23 -6.18
C THR A 534 -21.10 -19.08 -4.96
N PRO A 535 -20.60 -18.63 -3.81
CA PRO A 535 -21.37 -18.40 -2.59
C PRO A 535 -22.49 -17.40 -2.73
#